data_fd8eae5b70ef53ef2de9322c77639b6e
#
_entry.id   fd8eae5b70ef53ef2de9322c77639b6e
#
_cell.length_a   1.000
_cell.length_b   1.000
_cell.length_c   1.000
_cell.angle_alpha   90.00
_cell.angle_beta   90.00
_cell.angle_gamma   90.00
#
_symmetry.space_group_name_H-M   'P 1'
#
loop_
_entity.id
_entity.type
_entity.pdbx_description
1 polymer ?
#
loop_
_entity_poly.entity_id
_entity_poly.type
_entity_poly.pdbx_seq_one_letter_code
_entity_poly.pdbx_strand_id
1 'polypeptide(L)'
;MTEKLLQSPLFDKIKSYLTNAKDNEKIVLYVPYIKTKILEQLIEGVHNEMEIITNWKESNLLQGSSELELYPFCKKNNITLYSHDKIHLKVYSINLDSAIVGSGNISKRGLNPDKKFEGNYEIATIVNQLSIEDRLYLEKIKHEAVWINDEKYEQYLEWYNNHQKPEKIKIEKIKITPTKDNYSIDVLPWTENVLDLVEGYDRISKKMEPSEDKYTSKCIIRDLSNYEIELGLTKEEFLKKIKFQFLNHLFMKKIIEILEEHGGEVYYGELRRVLERKIITDVPPPDRQDVDICLRIIYDWFRDLGDGQYGWDTPKGQHHSQRLWKR
;
A
#
# COMPACT_ATOMS: atom_id res chain seq x y z
N MET A 1 -18.60 13.18 7.87
CA MET A 1 -18.02 11.82 8.00
C MET A 1 -16.77 11.81 7.14
N THR A 2 -15.61 11.57 7.72
CA THR A 2 -14.37 11.41 6.94
C THR A 2 -14.48 10.15 6.11
N GLU A 3 -14.41 10.29 4.78
CA GLU A 3 -14.36 9.14 3.86
C GLU A 3 -13.13 8.29 4.19
N LYS A 4 -13.38 7.05 4.60
CA LYS A 4 -12.31 6.13 4.96
C LYS A 4 -11.85 5.39 3.71
N LEU A 5 -10.56 5.49 3.40
CA LEU A 5 -9.94 4.68 2.36
C LEU A 5 -9.93 3.20 2.76
N LEU A 6 -10.33 2.35 1.84
CA LEU A 6 -10.18 0.90 1.95
C LEU A 6 -8.80 0.51 1.39
N GLN A 7 -8.01 -0.17 2.19
CA GLN A 7 -6.66 -0.63 1.82
C GLN A 7 -6.68 -2.14 1.54
N SER A 8 -5.69 -2.63 0.79
CA SER A 8 -5.48 -4.07 0.58
C SER A 8 -5.41 -4.85 1.91
N PRO A 9 -5.93 -6.09 1.95
CA PRO A 9 -6.65 -6.79 0.90
C PRO A 9 -8.08 -6.27 0.72
N LEU A 10 -8.55 -6.18 -0.53
CA LEU A 10 -9.86 -5.60 -0.87
C LEU A 10 -10.98 -6.65 -1.00
N PHE A 11 -10.65 -7.94 -1.12
CA PHE A 11 -11.61 -9.00 -1.46
C PHE A 11 -12.82 -9.03 -0.52
N ASP A 12 -12.59 -9.21 0.78
CA ASP A 12 -13.70 -9.32 1.76
C ASP A 12 -14.54 -8.05 1.83
N LYS A 13 -13.91 -6.90 1.64
CA LYS A 13 -14.59 -5.60 1.69
C LYS A 13 -15.54 -5.42 0.51
N ILE A 14 -15.11 -5.79 -0.70
CA ILE A 14 -15.93 -5.75 -1.91
C ILE A 14 -16.98 -6.86 -1.84
N LYS A 15 -16.63 -8.08 -1.43
CA LYS A 15 -17.61 -9.17 -1.25
C LYS A 15 -18.72 -8.77 -0.29
N SER A 16 -18.36 -8.25 0.88
CA SER A 16 -19.34 -7.76 1.86
C SER A 16 -20.23 -6.65 1.31
N TYR A 17 -19.67 -5.73 0.52
CA TYR A 17 -20.44 -4.66 -0.11
C TYR A 17 -21.47 -5.24 -1.10
N LEU A 18 -21.06 -6.15 -1.98
CA LEU A 18 -21.93 -6.74 -2.99
C LEU A 18 -23.02 -7.65 -2.36
N THR A 19 -22.68 -8.42 -1.32
CA THR A 19 -23.66 -9.28 -0.62
C THR A 19 -24.68 -8.49 0.20
N ASN A 20 -24.45 -7.20 0.46
CA ASN A 20 -25.43 -6.33 1.11
C ASN A 20 -26.45 -5.72 0.15
N ALA A 21 -26.34 -5.98 -1.17
CA ALA A 21 -27.36 -5.58 -2.13
C ALA A 21 -28.69 -6.27 -1.82
N LYS A 22 -29.80 -5.51 -1.88
CA LYS A 22 -31.15 -6.07 -1.72
C LYS A 22 -31.52 -6.88 -2.95
N ASP A 23 -32.43 -7.85 -2.79
CA ASP A 23 -32.82 -8.78 -3.86
C ASP A 23 -33.30 -8.11 -5.16
N ASN A 24 -33.86 -6.90 -5.08
CA ASN A 24 -34.36 -6.13 -6.21
C ASN A 24 -33.32 -5.12 -6.77
N GLU A 25 -32.13 -5.09 -6.23
CA GLU A 25 -31.07 -4.19 -6.67
C GLU A 25 -30.18 -4.89 -7.70
N LYS A 26 -29.73 -4.14 -8.70
CA LYS A 26 -28.87 -4.61 -9.77
C LYS A 26 -27.40 -4.33 -9.46
N ILE A 27 -26.54 -5.29 -9.70
CA ILE A 27 -25.10 -5.11 -9.57
C ILE A 27 -24.50 -4.84 -10.94
N VAL A 28 -23.68 -3.79 -11.05
CA VAL A 28 -22.98 -3.43 -12.28
C VAL A 28 -21.49 -3.29 -11.99
N LEU A 29 -20.68 -4.12 -12.64
CA LEU A 29 -19.23 -4.15 -12.46
C LEU A 29 -18.54 -3.58 -13.70
N TYR A 30 -17.74 -2.54 -13.52
CA TYR A 30 -16.85 -1.98 -14.55
C TYR A 30 -15.42 -2.32 -14.17
N VAL A 31 -14.90 -3.45 -14.68
CA VAL A 31 -13.57 -3.94 -14.34
C VAL A 31 -12.86 -4.49 -15.57
N PRO A 32 -11.70 -3.95 -15.97
CA PRO A 32 -11.05 -4.31 -17.25
C PRO A 32 -10.51 -5.74 -17.24
N TYR A 33 -9.99 -6.22 -16.13
CA TYR A 33 -9.33 -7.51 -16.04
C TYR A 33 -9.98 -8.38 -14.96
N ILE A 34 -10.57 -9.48 -15.40
CA ILE A 34 -11.34 -10.38 -14.55
C ILE A 34 -10.81 -11.79 -14.71
N LYS A 35 -10.42 -12.39 -13.60
CA LYS A 35 -10.13 -13.81 -13.48
C LYS A 35 -11.40 -14.52 -13.04
N THR A 36 -11.92 -15.40 -13.87
CA THR A 36 -13.19 -16.09 -13.69
C THR A 36 -13.31 -16.74 -12.31
N LYS A 37 -12.26 -17.45 -11.86
CA LYS A 37 -12.23 -18.09 -10.54
C LYS A 37 -12.32 -17.10 -9.37
N ILE A 38 -11.77 -15.90 -9.53
CA ILE A 38 -11.84 -14.88 -8.47
C ILE A 38 -13.21 -14.21 -8.48
N LEU A 39 -13.80 -14.00 -9.65
CA LEU A 39 -15.17 -13.52 -9.77
C LEU A 39 -16.15 -14.51 -9.12
N GLU A 40 -16.04 -15.81 -9.41
CA GLU A 40 -16.86 -16.87 -8.81
C GLU A 40 -16.85 -16.81 -7.28
N GLN A 41 -15.67 -16.69 -6.66
CA GLN A 41 -15.54 -16.54 -5.21
C GLN A 41 -16.12 -15.22 -4.69
N LEU A 42 -15.96 -14.14 -5.47
CA LEU A 42 -16.41 -12.80 -5.08
C LEU A 42 -17.92 -12.70 -5.01
N ILE A 43 -18.64 -13.31 -5.99
CA ILE A 43 -20.09 -13.25 -6.10
C ILE A 43 -20.81 -14.46 -5.45
N GLU A 44 -20.07 -15.32 -4.78
CA GLU A 44 -20.66 -16.44 -4.03
C GLU A 44 -21.65 -15.91 -2.98
N GLY A 45 -22.92 -16.35 -3.06
CA GLY A 45 -24.02 -15.86 -2.23
C GLY A 45 -24.69 -14.58 -2.74
N VAL A 46 -24.31 -14.07 -3.90
CA VAL A 46 -24.98 -12.95 -4.58
C VAL A 46 -25.96 -13.52 -5.61
N HIS A 47 -27.24 -13.16 -5.49
CA HIS A 47 -28.33 -13.65 -6.36
C HIS A 47 -28.98 -12.55 -7.22
N ASN A 48 -28.41 -11.35 -7.15
CA ASN A 48 -28.92 -10.17 -7.85
C ASN A 48 -28.70 -10.26 -9.37
N GLU A 49 -29.56 -9.58 -10.13
CA GLU A 49 -29.25 -9.30 -11.53
C GLU A 49 -27.89 -8.61 -11.66
N MET A 50 -27.04 -9.11 -12.56
CA MET A 50 -25.68 -8.61 -12.67
C MET A 50 -25.29 -8.31 -14.11
N GLU A 51 -24.61 -7.17 -14.29
CA GLU A 51 -23.97 -6.79 -15.54
C GLU A 51 -22.47 -6.59 -15.32
N ILE A 52 -21.68 -6.99 -16.29
CA ILE A 52 -20.22 -6.82 -16.25
C ILE A 52 -19.77 -6.13 -17.53
N ILE A 53 -19.04 -5.03 -17.38
CA ILE A 53 -18.38 -4.33 -18.47
C ILE A 53 -16.89 -4.54 -18.30
N THR A 54 -16.25 -5.26 -19.24
CA THR A 54 -14.84 -5.64 -19.17
C THR A 54 -14.08 -5.27 -20.41
N ASN A 55 -12.79 -5.57 -20.47
CA ASN A 55 -11.95 -5.31 -21.62
C ASN A 55 -11.50 -6.62 -22.28
N TRP A 56 -12.03 -6.91 -23.45
CA TRP A 56 -11.67 -8.07 -24.26
C TRP A 56 -10.87 -7.69 -25.51
N LYS A 57 -10.06 -6.64 -25.38
CA LYS A 57 -9.10 -6.32 -26.43
C LYS A 57 -8.19 -7.53 -26.70
N GLU A 58 -7.93 -7.80 -27.96
CA GLU A 58 -7.18 -8.98 -28.44
C GLU A 58 -5.84 -9.16 -27.70
N SER A 59 -5.10 -8.08 -27.53
CA SER A 59 -3.82 -8.09 -26.80
C SER A 59 -3.98 -8.56 -25.35
N ASN A 60 -5.08 -8.21 -24.67
CA ASN A 60 -5.34 -8.59 -23.28
C ASN A 60 -5.73 -10.07 -23.17
N LEU A 61 -6.45 -10.59 -24.15
CA LEU A 61 -6.78 -12.03 -24.25
C LEU A 61 -5.51 -12.86 -24.48
N LEU A 62 -4.67 -12.47 -25.45
CA LEU A 62 -3.41 -13.20 -25.74
C LEU A 62 -2.43 -13.17 -24.55
N GLN A 63 -2.33 -12.03 -23.86
CA GLN A 63 -1.47 -11.91 -22.66
C GLN A 63 -2.05 -12.61 -21.44
N GLY A 64 -3.31 -13.04 -21.50
CA GLY A 64 -4.01 -13.66 -20.38
C GLY A 64 -4.39 -12.67 -19.26
N SER A 65 -4.46 -11.38 -19.54
CA SER A 65 -5.02 -10.39 -18.61
C SER A 65 -6.53 -10.51 -18.52
N SER A 66 -7.19 -10.81 -19.64
CA SER A 66 -8.60 -11.16 -19.75
C SER A 66 -8.74 -12.64 -20.14
N GLU A 67 -9.89 -13.24 -19.84
CA GLU A 67 -10.16 -14.68 -20.04
C GLU A 67 -11.44 -14.87 -20.86
N LEU A 68 -11.40 -15.74 -21.89
CA LEU A 68 -12.59 -16.11 -22.67
C LEU A 68 -13.56 -16.97 -21.83
N GLU A 69 -13.06 -17.72 -20.86
CA GLU A 69 -13.83 -18.52 -19.91
C GLU A 69 -14.84 -17.69 -19.12
N LEU A 70 -14.68 -16.38 -19.10
CA LEU A 70 -15.61 -15.45 -18.44
C LEU A 70 -17.00 -15.50 -19.06
N TYR A 71 -17.13 -15.62 -20.40
CA TYR A 71 -18.45 -15.65 -21.04
C TYR A 71 -19.27 -16.91 -20.71
N PRO A 72 -18.76 -18.15 -20.85
CA PRO A 72 -19.48 -19.34 -20.40
C PRO A 72 -19.89 -19.30 -18.93
N PHE A 73 -19.04 -18.74 -18.09
CA PHE A 73 -19.36 -18.53 -16.66
C PHE A 73 -20.52 -17.53 -16.49
N CYS A 74 -20.47 -16.39 -17.14
CA CYS A 74 -21.52 -15.38 -17.09
C CYS A 74 -22.85 -15.94 -17.61
N LYS A 75 -22.84 -16.64 -18.75
CA LYS A 75 -24.01 -17.29 -19.33
C LYS A 75 -24.67 -18.29 -18.38
N LYS A 76 -23.85 -19.13 -17.73
CA LYS A 76 -24.33 -20.13 -16.74
C LYS A 76 -25.01 -19.48 -15.54
N ASN A 77 -24.54 -18.30 -15.14
CA ASN A 77 -25.02 -17.58 -13.94
C ASN A 77 -25.99 -16.43 -14.26
N ASN A 78 -26.52 -16.35 -15.49
CA ASN A 78 -27.42 -15.28 -15.96
C ASN A 78 -26.84 -13.85 -15.77
N ILE A 79 -25.53 -13.71 -15.95
CA ILE A 79 -24.82 -12.44 -15.89
C ILE A 79 -24.68 -11.90 -17.32
N THR A 80 -25.07 -10.66 -17.54
CA THR A 80 -24.90 -10.00 -18.84
C THR A 80 -23.49 -9.46 -18.99
N LEU A 81 -22.78 -9.86 -20.04
CA LEU A 81 -21.39 -9.45 -20.29
C LEU A 81 -21.29 -8.46 -21.45
N TYR A 82 -20.56 -7.38 -21.24
CA TYR A 82 -20.19 -6.39 -22.24
C TYR A 82 -18.68 -6.25 -22.33
N SER A 83 -18.17 -5.93 -23.52
CA SER A 83 -16.77 -5.59 -23.75
C SER A 83 -16.62 -4.16 -24.26
N HIS A 84 -15.65 -3.43 -23.71
CA HIS A 84 -15.28 -2.09 -24.15
C HIS A 84 -13.76 -1.91 -24.10
N ASP A 85 -13.12 -1.64 -25.24
CA ASP A 85 -11.65 -1.59 -25.37
C ASP A 85 -10.95 -0.51 -24.55
N LYS A 86 -11.67 0.56 -24.24
CA LYS A 86 -11.12 1.69 -23.48
C LYS A 86 -11.34 1.60 -21.97
N ILE A 87 -12.08 0.59 -21.48
CA ILE A 87 -12.35 0.52 -20.05
C ILE A 87 -11.09 0.21 -19.27
N HIS A 88 -10.83 1.03 -18.24
CA HIS A 88 -9.80 0.81 -17.24
C HIS A 88 -10.30 1.13 -15.82
N LEU A 89 -11.60 1.31 -15.66
CA LEU A 89 -12.29 1.55 -14.39
C LEU A 89 -12.27 0.29 -13.51
N LYS A 90 -12.32 0.47 -12.19
CA LYS A 90 -12.61 -0.57 -11.21
C LYS A 90 -13.71 -0.02 -10.31
N VAL A 91 -14.94 -0.22 -10.76
CA VAL A 91 -16.17 0.25 -10.12
C VAL A 91 -17.07 -0.95 -9.87
N TYR A 92 -17.42 -1.14 -8.62
CA TYR A 92 -18.31 -2.17 -8.14
C TYR A 92 -19.57 -1.47 -7.64
N SER A 93 -20.62 -1.46 -8.42
CA SER A 93 -21.81 -0.63 -8.14
C SER A 93 -23.04 -1.45 -7.83
N ILE A 94 -23.89 -0.90 -6.96
CA ILE A 94 -25.25 -1.38 -6.68
C ILE A 94 -26.21 -0.30 -7.23
N ASN A 95 -27.08 -0.68 -8.16
CA ASN A 95 -28.07 0.16 -8.85
C ASN A 95 -27.52 1.41 -9.57
N LEU A 96 -26.22 1.57 -9.69
CA LEU A 96 -25.57 2.85 -9.99
C LEU A 96 -25.98 3.98 -9.00
N ASP A 97 -26.45 3.61 -7.81
CA ASP A 97 -26.74 4.56 -6.74
C ASP A 97 -25.54 4.74 -5.82
N SER A 98 -24.84 3.66 -5.57
CA SER A 98 -23.61 3.64 -4.77
C SER A 98 -22.56 2.77 -5.44
N ALA A 99 -21.28 2.93 -5.06
CA ALA A 99 -20.20 2.14 -5.60
C ALA A 99 -19.00 2.04 -4.64
N ILE A 100 -18.23 0.94 -4.77
CA ILE A 100 -16.82 0.94 -4.41
C ILE A 100 -16.02 1.31 -5.68
N VAL A 101 -15.21 2.34 -5.58
CA VAL A 101 -14.31 2.79 -6.65
C VAL A 101 -12.87 2.63 -6.18
N GLY A 102 -12.02 2.03 -7.00
CA GLY A 102 -10.64 1.79 -6.57
C GLY A 102 -9.69 1.37 -7.68
N SER A 103 -8.56 0.81 -7.28
CA SER A 103 -7.50 0.37 -8.19
C SER A 103 -7.49 -1.14 -8.46
N GLY A 104 -8.13 -1.95 -7.60
CA GLY A 104 -8.09 -3.41 -7.65
C GLY A 104 -8.89 -4.04 -8.78
N ASN A 105 -8.25 -4.81 -9.67
CA ASN A 105 -8.91 -5.67 -10.63
C ASN A 105 -9.43 -6.95 -9.95
N ILE A 106 -10.41 -7.63 -10.55
CA ILE A 106 -10.90 -8.94 -10.07
C ILE A 106 -9.85 -10.01 -10.40
N SER A 107 -8.78 -10.01 -9.65
CA SER A 107 -7.64 -10.92 -9.81
C SER A 107 -7.05 -11.30 -8.46
N LYS A 108 -6.24 -12.37 -8.44
CA LYS A 108 -5.58 -12.82 -7.22
C LYS A 108 -4.69 -11.74 -6.60
N ARG A 109 -3.96 -10.98 -7.43
CA ARG A 109 -3.10 -9.89 -6.96
C ARG A 109 -3.89 -8.64 -6.59
N GLY A 110 -4.93 -8.28 -7.36
CA GLY A 110 -5.71 -7.06 -7.15
C GLY A 110 -6.60 -7.12 -5.91
N LEU A 111 -7.32 -8.21 -5.70
CA LEU A 111 -8.22 -8.32 -4.55
C LEU A 111 -7.64 -9.08 -3.36
N ASN A 112 -6.67 -9.97 -3.58
CA ASN A 112 -5.98 -10.78 -2.59
C ASN A 112 -6.93 -11.59 -1.67
N PRO A 113 -7.70 -12.56 -2.22
CA PRO A 113 -8.67 -13.33 -1.45
C PRO A 113 -8.03 -14.21 -0.37
N ASP A 114 -6.85 -14.76 -0.63
CA ASP A 114 -6.20 -15.73 0.24
C ASP A 114 -5.45 -15.10 1.42
N LYS A 115 -5.24 -13.78 1.45
CA LYS A 115 -4.46 -13.01 2.44
C LYS A 115 -3.03 -13.51 2.70
N LYS A 116 -2.71 -14.74 2.29
CA LYS A 116 -1.40 -15.39 2.41
C LYS A 116 -0.46 -15.07 1.25
N PHE A 117 -1.00 -14.49 0.20
CA PHE A 117 -0.27 -14.17 -1.01
C PHE A 117 0.14 -12.71 -0.98
N GLU A 118 1.35 -12.44 -1.44
CA GLU A 118 1.84 -11.08 -1.64
C GLU A 118 1.05 -10.44 -2.80
N GLY A 119 -0.05 -9.75 -2.45
CA GLY A 119 -0.89 -9.01 -3.39
C GLY A 119 -0.28 -7.66 -3.76
N ASN A 120 -0.95 -6.94 -4.66
CA ASN A 120 -0.60 -5.55 -4.92
C ASN A 120 -1.04 -4.66 -3.75
N TYR A 121 -0.38 -3.51 -3.60
CA TYR A 121 -0.95 -2.41 -2.84
C TYR A 121 -2.09 -1.79 -3.65
N GLU A 122 -3.31 -1.96 -3.17
CA GLU A 122 -4.52 -1.43 -3.79
C GLU A 122 -5.27 -0.55 -2.80
N ILE A 123 -5.99 0.43 -3.34
CA ILE A 123 -6.79 1.36 -2.55
C ILE A 123 -8.17 1.51 -3.17
N ALA A 124 -9.18 1.71 -2.35
CA ALA A 124 -10.54 1.96 -2.80
C ALA A 124 -11.27 2.91 -1.84
N THR A 125 -12.40 3.43 -2.27
CA THR A 125 -13.33 4.20 -1.43
C THR A 125 -14.77 3.77 -1.69
N ILE A 126 -15.63 3.95 -0.69
CA ILE A 126 -17.08 3.76 -0.85
C ILE A 126 -17.70 5.11 -1.17
N VAL A 127 -18.33 5.21 -2.33
CA VAL A 127 -19.17 6.34 -2.72
C VAL A 127 -20.61 5.94 -2.40
N ASN A 128 -21.15 6.46 -1.31
CA ASN A 128 -22.48 6.08 -0.82
C ASN A 128 -23.62 6.58 -1.72
N GLN A 129 -23.37 7.62 -2.51
CA GLN A 129 -24.32 8.17 -3.47
C GLN A 129 -23.56 8.70 -4.68
N LEU A 130 -23.76 8.07 -5.84
CA LEU A 130 -23.25 8.55 -7.12
C LEU A 130 -24.07 9.78 -7.58
N SER A 131 -23.38 10.79 -8.08
CA SER A 131 -24.02 11.95 -8.69
C SER A 131 -24.77 11.56 -9.98
N ILE A 132 -25.62 12.45 -10.46
CA ILE A 132 -26.30 12.24 -11.76
C ILE A 132 -25.27 12.17 -12.88
N GLU A 133 -24.24 13.00 -12.83
CA GLU A 133 -23.15 13.04 -13.80
C GLU A 133 -22.36 11.73 -13.82
N ASP A 134 -22.06 11.17 -12.65
CA ASP A 134 -21.35 9.87 -12.54
C ASP A 134 -22.19 8.75 -13.16
N ARG A 135 -23.47 8.71 -12.85
CA ARG A 135 -24.40 7.72 -13.42
C ARG A 135 -24.52 7.83 -14.92
N LEU A 136 -24.67 9.04 -15.43
CA LEU A 136 -24.72 9.28 -16.89
C LEU A 136 -23.40 8.86 -17.56
N TYR A 137 -22.26 9.13 -16.93
CA TYR A 137 -20.96 8.70 -17.46
C TYR A 137 -20.82 7.17 -17.52
N LEU A 138 -21.21 6.47 -16.46
CA LEU A 138 -21.15 5.00 -16.42
C LEU A 138 -22.13 4.37 -17.41
N GLU A 139 -23.37 4.87 -17.50
CA GLU A 139 -24.35 4.40 -18.49
C GLU A 139 -23.89 4.66 -19.92
N LYS A 140 -23.25 5.79 -20.21
CA LYS A 140 -22.67 6.07 -21.52
C LYS A 140 -21.62 5.03 -21.89
N ILE A 141 -20.70 4.69 -20.97
CA ILE A 141 -19.69 3.65 -21.21
C ILE A 141 -20.34 2.31 -21.53
N LYS A 142 -21.38 1.92 -20.81
CA LYS A 142 -22.12 0.70 -21.05
C LYS A 142 -22.83 0.74 -22.42
N HIS A 143 -23.44 1.88 -22.78
CA HIS A 143 -24.10 2.04 -24.08
C HIS A 143 -23.14 1.93 -25.27
N GLU A 144 -21.89 2.40 -25.09
CA GLU A 144 -20.83 2.27 -26.09
C GLU A 144 -20.21 0.86 -26.12
N ALA A 145 -20.45 0.04 -25.11
CA ALA A 145 -19.88 -1.31 -24.99
C ALA A 145 -20.62 -2.31 -25.88
N VAL A 146 -19.89 -3.29 -26.34
CA VAL A 146 -20.42 -4.39 -27.17
C VAL A 146 -20.97 -5.47 -26.26
N TRP A 147 -22.28 -5.75 -26.35
CA TRP A 147 -22.87 -6.91 -25.70
C TRP A 147 -22.30 -8.20 -26.28
N ILE A 148 -21.79 -9.07 -25.43
CA ILE A 148 -21.24 -10.37 -25.79
C ILE A 148 -22.35 -11.41 -25.72
N ASN A 149 -22.72 -11.94 -26.89
CA ASN A 149 -23.63 -13.06 -27.08
C ASN A 149 -22.88 -14.28 -27.65
N ASP A 150 -23.58 -15.38 -27.88
CA ASP A 150 -22.96 -16.62 -28.41
C ASP A 150 -22.22 -16.37 -29.73
N GLU A 151 -22.83 -15.63 -30.68
CA GLU A 151 -22.20 -15.34 -31.96
C GLU A 151 -20.87 -14.58 -31.80
N LYS A 152 -20.85 -13.53 -31.00
CA LYS A 152 -19.63 -12.75 -30.76
C LYS A 152 -18.60 -13.53 -29.97
N TYR A 153 -19.03 -14.34 -29.04
CA TYR A 153 -18.12 -15.23 -28.32
C TYR A 153 -17.42 -16.21 -29.22
N GLU A 154 -18.14 -16.85 -30.17
CA GLU A 154 -17.56 -17.77 -31.16
C GLU A 154 -16.55 -17.02 -32.06
N GLN A 155 -16.83 -15.77 -32.46
CA GLN A 155 -15.88 -14.95 -33.21
C GLN A 155 -14.58 -14.70 -32.42
N TYR A 156 -14.68 -14.35 -31.13
CA TYR A 156 -13.51 -14.19 -30.25
C TYR A 156 -12.75 -15.51 -30.08
N LEU A 157 -13.45 -16.61 -29.89
CA LEU A 157 -12.88 -17.94 -29.71
C LEU A 157 -12.13 -18.41 -30.98
N GLU A 158 -12.74 -18.26 -32.17
CA GLU A 158 -12.10 -18.54 -33.43
C GLU A 158 -10.86 -17.69 -33.65
N TRP A 159 -10.98 -16.38 -33.44
CA TRP A 159 -9.86 -15.47 -33.53
C TRP A 159 -8.72 -15.88 -32.58
N TYR A 160 -9.02 -16.18 -31.31
CA TYR A 160 -8.04 -16.55 -30.28
C TYR A 160 -7.31 -17.86 -30.62
N ASN A 161 -8.04 -18.87 -31.18
CA ASN A 161 -7.47 -20.16 -31.55
C ASN A 161 -6.54 -20.04 -32.76
N ASN A 162 -6.82 -19.08 -33.66
CA ASN A 162 -6.02 -18.85 -34.87
C ASN A 162 -4.79 -17.96 -34.61
N HIS A 163 -4.64 -17.40 -33.44
CA HIS A 163 -3.49 -16.54 -33.09
C HIS A 163 -2.56 -17.25 -32.14
N GLN A 164 -1.28 -17.26 -32.44
CA GLN A 164 -0.26 -17.81 -31.55
C GLN A 164 -0.19 -16.97 -30.28
N LYS A 165 -0.24 -17.64 -29.12
CA LYS A 165 0.06 -16.96 -27.84
C LYS A 165 1.50 -16.47 -27.92
N PRO A 166 1.77 -15.20 -27.60
CA PRO A 166 3.13 -14.74 -27.51
C PRO A 166 3.88 -15.62 -26.52
N GLU A 167 5.06 -16.11 -26.91
CA GLU A 167 5.93 -16.84 -26.00
C GLU A 167 6.10 -16.00 -24.73
N LYS A 168 5.91 -16.63 -23.58
CA LYS A 168 6.17 -15.96 -22.30
C LYS A 168 7.66 -15.61 -22.27
N ILE A 169 7.98 -14.39 -22.64
CA ILE A 169 9.33 -13.87 -22.47
C ILE A 169 9.66 -14.03 -20.98
N LYS A 170 10.62 -14.89 -20.67
CA LYS A 170 11.22 -14.93 -19.34
C LYS A 170 11.95 -13.61 -19.15
N ILE A 171 11.26 -12.62 -18.59
CA ILE A 171 11.89 -11.37 -18.18
C ILE A 171 12.80 -11.76 -17.02
N GLU A 172 14.09 -11.79 -17.25
CA GLU A 172 15.06 -11.85 -16.15
C GLU A 172 14.82 -10.61 -15.28
N LYS A 173 14.53 -10.84 -14.01
CA LYS A 173 14.39 -9.75 -13.06
C LYS A 173 15.72 -9.02 -13.02
N ILE A 174 15.72 -7.73 -13.32
CA ILE A 174 16.87 -6.87 -13.04
C ILE A 174 17.12 -7.01 -11.53
N LYS A 175 18.24 -7.62 -11.18
CA LYS A 175 18.70 -7.65 -9.80
C LYS A 175 19.28 -6.28 -9.48
N ILE A 176 18.42 -5.35 -9.07
CA ILE A 176 18.89 -4.14 -8.40
C ILE A 176 19.37 -4.63 -7.04
N THR A 177 20.67 -4.80 -6.91
CA THR A 177 21.29 -5.06 -5.61
C THR A 177 21.36 -3.69 -4.93
N PRO A 178 20.66 -3.47 -3.80
CA PRO A 178 20.91 -2.29 -3.00
C PRO A 178 22.42 -2.31 -2.67
N THR A 179 23.11 -1.20 -2.86
CA THR A 179 24.52 -1.08 -2.46
C THR A 179 24.57 -1.32 -0.96
N LYS A 180 25.14 -2.46 -0.55
CA LYS A 180 25.09 -2.98 0.83
C LYS A 180 25.67 -2.03 1.89
N ASP A 181 26.43 -1.02 1.50
CA ASP A 181 27.18 -0.15 2.39
C ASP A 181 26.66 1.29 2.49
N ASN A 182 25.57 1.61 1.78
CA ASN A 182 25.01 2.94 1.78
C ASN A 182 23.63 2.92 2.49
N TYR A 183 23.42 3.86 3.39
CA TYR A 183 22.18 3.98 4.14
C TYR A 183 21.40 5.22 3.69
N SER A 184 20.10 5.06 3.42
CA SER A 184 19.25 6.20 3.10
C SER A 184 18.98 7.00 4.38
N ILE A 185 19.03 8.33 4.28
CA ILE A 185 18.65 9.24 5.37
C ILE A 185 17.18 9.09 5.76
N ASP A 186 16.36 8.58 4.87
CA ASP A 186 14.93 8.33 5.11
C ASP A 186 14.64 7.34 6.22
N VAL A 187 15.60 6.49 6.55
CA VAL A 187 15.44 5.50 7.61
C VAL A 187 15.64 6.08 9.01
N LEU A 188 16.12 7.31 9.11
CA LEU A 188 16.29 8.00 10.39
C LEU A 188 14.96 8.50 10.93
N PRO A 189 14.76 8.55 12.26
CA PRO A 189 13.55 9.10 12.83
C PRO A 189 13.43 10.61 12.56
N TRP A 190 12.20 11.06 12.34
CA TRP A 190 11.87 12.46 12.12
C TRP A 190 11.12 13.08 13.29
N THR A 191 10.49 12.28 14.14
CA THR A 191 9.86 12.72 15.37
C THR A 191 10.97 13.10 16.36
N GLU A 192 10.89 14.30 16.94
CA GLU A 192 11.94 14.90 17.73
C GLU A 192 12.37 14.02 18.91
N ASN A 193 11.42 13.38 19.58
CA ASN A 193 11.67 12.47 20.68
C ASN A 193 10.63 11.34 20.75
N VAL A 194 10.91 10.33 21.55
CA VAL A 194 10.03 9.16 21.69
C VAL A 194 8.72 9.50 22.41
N LEU A 195 8.71 10.50 23.28
CA LEU A 195 7.50 10.92 24.00
C LEU A 195 6.45 11.46 23.02
N ASP A 196 6.85 12.33 22.10
CA ASP A 196 5.96 12.88 21.07
C ASP A 196 5.39 11.76 20.18
N LEU A 197 6.21 10.74 19.86
CA LEU A 197 5.76 9.58 19.11
C LEU A 197 4.71 8.76 19.88
N VAL A 198 4.92 8.55 21.19
CA VAL A 198 3.98 7.85 22.08
C VAL A 198 2.66 8.61 22.17
N GLU A 199 2.72 9.93 22.38
CA GLU A 199 1.52 10.77 22.47
C GLU A 199 0.74 10.79 21.16
N GLY A 200 1.46 10.92 20.05
CA GLY A 200 0.86 10.86 18.72
C GLY A 200 0.20 9.51 18.41
N TYR A 201 0.83 8.41 18.80
CA TYR A 201 0.25 7.08 18.70
C TYR A 201 -1.04 6.93 19.51
N ASP A 202 -1.06 7.42 20.75
CA ASP A 202 -2.25 7.42 21.61
C ASP A 202 -3.40 8.24 21.01
N ARG A 203 -3.09 9.41 20.42
CA ARG A 203 -4.08 10.25 19.72
C ARG A 203 -4.66 9.54 18.50
N ILE A 204 -3.82 8.88 17.68
CA ILE A 204 -4.26 8.08 16.52
C ILE A 204 -5.19 6.95 16.97
N SER A 205 -4.86 6.25 18.05
CA SER A 205 -5.68 5.18 18.63
C SER A 205 -7.08 5.67 19.03
N LYS A 206 -7.18 6.95 19.41
CA LYS A 206 -8.45 7.66 19.69
C LYS A 206 -9.09 8.29 18.45
N LYS A 207 -8.61 8.00 17.24
CA LYS A 207 -9.06 8.54 15.94
C LYS A 207 -8.90 10.07 15.85
N MET A 208 -7.87 10.61 16.45
CA MET A 208 -7.48 12.02 16.38
C MET A 208 -6.23 12.18 15.50
N GLU A 209 -5.99 13.40 15.04
CA GLU A 209 -4.70 13.73 14.40
C GLU A 209 -3.55 13.52 15.40
N PRO A 210 -2.40 13.01 14.95
CA PRO A 210 -1.25 12.72 15.84
C PRO A 210 -0.77 13.92 16.63
N SER A 211 -0.82 15.11 16.04
CA SER A 211 -0.47 16.39 16.65
C SER A 211 -1.38 17.49 16.11
N GLU A 212 -1.43 18.61 16.80
CA GLU A 212 -2.05 19.85 16.29
C GLU A 212 -1.18 20.51 15.22
N ASP A 213 0.13 20.33 15.31
CA ASP A 213 1.08 20.77 14.30
C ASP A 213 1.12 19.76 13.15
N LYS A 214 0.90 20.26 11.91
CA LYS A 214 0.86 19.42 10.69
C LYS A 214 2.20 18.76 10.37
N TYR A 215 3.30 19.46 10.64
CA TYR A 215 4.63 18.92 10.38
C TYR A 215 4.96 17.77 11.35
N THR A 216 4.72 17.99 12.65
CA THR A 216 4.86 16.96 13.69
C THR A 216 3.96 15.74 13.39
N SER A 217 2.72 15.96 12.97
CA SER A 217 1.82 14.88 12.52
C SER A 217 2.42 14.07 11.38
N LYS A 218 3.00 14.73 10.36
CA LYS A 218 3.68 14.08 9.25
C LYS A 218 4.87 13.24 9.73
N CYS A 219 5.69 13.76 10.62
CA CYS A 219 6.84 13.05 11.20
C CYS A 219 6.40 11.79 11.95
N ILE A 220 5.40 11.90 12.82
CA ILE A 220 4.86 10.78 13.61
C ILE A 220 4.32 9.67 12.68
N ILE A 221 3.46 10.02 11.72
CA ILE A 221 2.89 9.04 10.78
C ILE A 221 4.00 8.31 10.01
N ARG A 222 5.00 9.06 9.55
CA ARG A 222 6.14 8.51 8.83
C ARG A 222 6.94 7.52 9.69
N ASP A 223 7.27 7.90 10.92
CA ASP A 223 8.07 7.06 11.80
C ASP A 223 7.31 5.80 12.23
N LEU A 224 6.02 5.91 12.54
CA LEU A 224 5.18 4.74 12.77
C LEU A 224 5.17 3.77 11.60
N SER A 225 5.09 4.29 10.38
CA SER A 225 5.15 3.48 9.15
C SER A 225 6.53 2.87 8.93
N ASN A 226 7.60 3.67 9.11
CA ASN A 226 8.98 3.26 8.87
C ASN A 226 9.44 2.16 9.84
N TYR A 227 8.97 2.22 11.09
CA TYR A 227 9.23 1.19 12.11
C TYR A 227 8.14 0.12 12.19
N GLU A 228 7.26 0.03 11.19
CA GLU A 228 6.23 -1.02 11.05
C GLU A 228 5.37 -1.17 12.32
N ILE A 229 4.93 -0.05 12.89
CA ILE A 229 4.09 -0.03 14.08
C ILE A 229 2.61 -0.14 13.69
N GLU A 230 1.98 -1.25 14.02
CA GLU A 230 0.54 -1.45 13.86
C GLU A 230 -0.27 -0.70 14.92
N LEU A 231 -1.52 -0.36 14.58
CA LEU A 231 -2.45 0.23 15.53
C LEU A 231 -3.06 -0.83 16.44
N GLY A 232 -3.42 -0.42 17.67
CA GLY A 232 -4.11 -1.29 18.62
C GLY A 232 -3.21 -1.91 19.69
N LEU A 233 -1.92 -1.56 19.74
CA LEU A 233 -1.01 -1.97 20.79
C LEU A 233 -1.28 -1.18 22.07
N THR A 234 -1.10 -1.81 23.23
CA THR A 234 -0.99 -1.12 24.51
C THR A 234 0.27 -0.26 24.53
N LYS A 235 0.36 0.71 25.44
CA LYS A 235 1.54 1.56 25.58
C LYS A 235 2.82 0.75 25.82
N GLU A 236 2.72 -0.31 26.62
CA GLU A 236 3.87 -1.19 26.92
C GLU A 236 4.33 -1.97 25.68
N GLU A 237 3.38 -2.58 24.95
CA GLU A 237 3.66 -3.28 23.70
C GLU A 237 4.25 -2.35 22.65
N PHE A 238 3.69 -1.14 22.52
CA PHE A 238 4.21 -0.11 21.64
C PHE A 238 5.67 0.23 21.95
N LEU A 239 5.98 0.56 23.21
CA LEU A 239 7.34 0.91 23.62
C LEU A 239 8.32 -0.25 23.41
N LYS A 240 7.90 -1.48 23.69
CA LYS A 240 8.71 -2.67 23.43
C LYS A 240 8.97 -2.84 21.93
N LYS A 241 7.95 -2.64 21.10
CA LYS A 241 8.07 -2.82 19.65
C LYS A 241 8.92 -1.73 19.02
N ILE A 242 8.67 -0.45 19.33
CA ILE A 242 9.46 0.64 18.76
C ILE A 242 10.93 0.54 19.18
N LYS A 243 11.22 0.17 20.42
CA LYS A 243 12.58 -0.08 20.88
C LYS A 243 13.25 -1.20 20.06
N PHE A 244 12.56 -2.33 19.89
CA PHE A 244 13.08 -3.45 19.11
C PHE A 244 13.36 -3.04 17.67
N GLN A 245 12.40 -2.38 16.99
CA GLN A 245 12.55 -1.95 15.62
C GLN A 245 13.66 -0.91 15.44
N PHE A 246 13.72 0.08 16.32
CA PHE A 246 14.76 1.10 16.28
C PHE A 246 16.17 0.52 16.45
N LEU A 247 16.42 -0.25 17.51
CA LEU A 247 17.75 -0.81 17.78
C LEU A 247 18.18 -1.88 16.75
N ASN A 248 17.24 -2.56 16.11
CA ASN A 248 17.53 -3.54 15.08
C ASN A 248 17.56 -2.98 13.66
N HIS A 249 17.20 -1.72 13.47
CA HIS A 249 17.27 -1.07 12.17
C HIS A 249 18.73 -1.04 11.66
N LEU A 250 18.96 -1.32 10.36
CA LEU A 250 20.30 -1.42 9.79
C LEU A 250 21.16 -0.20 10.08
N PHE A 251 20.57 1.00 9.98
CA PHE A 251 21.27 2.24 10.25
C PHE A 251 21.71 2.35 11.71
N MET A 252 20.81 2.01 12.66
CA MET A 252 21.10 2.06 14.09
C MET A 252 22.15 1.03 14.49
N LYS A 253 22.08 -0.19 13.90
CA LYS A 253 23.13 -1.19 14.08
C LYS A 253 24.51 -0.68 13.63
N LYS A 254 24.54 0.10 12.53
CA LYS A 254 25.80 0.69 12.07
C LYS A 254 26.34 1.74 13.04
N ILE A 255 25.47 2.56 13.64
CA ILE A 255 25.88 3.50 14.68
C ILE A 255 26.43 2.75 15.91
N ILE A 256 25.77 1.65 16.29
CA ILE A 256 26.22 0.82 17.41
C ILE A 256 27.59 0.19 17.12
N GLU A 257 27.80 -0.32 15.91
CA GLU A 257 29.12 -0.83 15.47
C GLU A 257 30.19 0.26 15.55
N ILE A 258 29.89 1.49 15.07
CA ILE A 258 30.82 2.61 15.16
C ILE A 258 31.16 2.93 16.64
N LEU A 259 30.15 2.92 17.54
CA LEU A 259 30.39 3.09 18.97
C LEU A 259 31.33 2.02 19.52
N GLU A 260 31.13 0.76 19.15
CA GLU A 260 31.98 -0.36 19.59
C GLU A 260 33.40 -0.25 19.06
N GLU A 261 33.57 0.14 17.79
CA GLU A 261 34.88 0.38 17.17
C GLU A 261 35.66 1.53 17.87
N HIS A 262 34.95 2.47 18.50
CA HIS A 262 35.52 3.62 19.20
C HIS A 262 35.55 3.44 20.74
N GLY A 263 35.47 2.19 21.21
CA GLY A 263 35.55 1.90 22.64
C GLY A 263 34.32 2.29 23.45
N GLY A 264 33.16 2.39 22.82
CA GLY A 264 31.88 2.67 23.45
C GLY A 264 31.49 4.14 23.53
N GLU A 265 32.27 5.04 22.93
CA GLU A 265 31.94 6.47 22.85
C GLU A 265 32.40 7.10 21.55
N VAL A 266 31.61 8.03 21.01
CA VAL A 266 31.93 8.77 19.79
C VAL A 266 31.39 10.20 19.89
N TYR A 267 32.22 11.15 19.47
CA TYR A 267 31.82 12.54 19.40
C TYR A 267 30.99 12.83 18.14
N TYR A 268 30.04 13.75 18.26
CA TYR A 268 29.10 14.11 17.19
C TYR A 268 29.80 14.37 15.84
N GLY A 269 30.82 15.20 15.81
CA GLY A 269 31.54 15.54 14.58
C GLY A 269 32.30 14.37 13.94
N GLU A 270 32.67 13.36 14.73
CA GLU A 270 33.30 12.14 14.24
C GLU A 270 32.26 11.17 13.69
N LEU A 271 31.19 10.93 14.44
CA LEU A 271 30.07 10.12 13.97
C LEU A 271 29.48 10.67 12.66
N ARG A 272 29.26 12.00 12.60
CA ARG A 272 28.82 12.68 11.37
C ARG A 272 29.73 12.39 10.19
N ARG A 273 31.04 12.58 10.32
CA ARG A 273 32.01 12.34 9.23
C ARG A 273 32.01 10.91 8.73
N VAL A 274 31.85 9.93 9.62
CA VAL A 274 31.77 8.51 9.23
C VAL A 274 30.47 8.24 8.49
N LEU A 275 29.35 8.79 8.94
CA LEU A 275 28.04 8.56 8.31
C LEU A 275 27.87 9.27 6.98
N GLU A 276 28.33 10.51 6.85
CA GLU A 276 28.27 11.28 5.59
C GLU A 276 28.93 10.54 4.41
N ARG A 277 29.96 9.77 4.67
CA ARG A 277 30.65 8.94 3.65
C ARG A 277 29.84 7.70 3.23
N LYS A 278 28.83 7.32 3.99
CA LYS A 278 28.10 6.06 3.84
C LYS A 278 26.60 6.24 3.55
N ILE A 279 26.08 7.47 3.68
CA ILE A 279 24.66 7.74 3.48
C ILE A 279 24.37 7.93 1.99
N ILE A 280 23.42 7.16 1.46
CA ILE A 280 22.81 7.45 0.17
C ILE A 280 21.82 8.59 0.35
N THR A 281 21.96 9.59 -0.47
CA THR A 281 21.08 10.76 -0.49
C THR A 281 20.15 10.68 -1.71
N ASP A 282 19.42 9.60 -1.85
CA ASP A 282 18.53 9.34 -2.99
C ASP A 282 17.16 9.99 -2.85
N VAL A 283 16.95 10.69 -1.74
CA VAL A 283 15.68 11.37 -1.48
C VAL A 283 15.56 12.59 -2.38
N PRO A 284 14.48 12.72 -3.17
CA PRO A 284 14.27 13.90 -4.00
C PRO A 284 14.15 15.17 -3.14
N PRO A 285 14.72 16.31 -3.55
CA PRO A 285 14.39 17.59 -2.93
C PRO A 285 12.89 17.91 -3.14
N PRO A 286 12.17 18.54 -2.19
CA PRO A 286 12.63 19.21 -0.97
C PRO A 286 12.55 18.36 0.30
N ASP A 287 12.18 17.07 0.19
CA ASP A 287 11.91 16.20 1.37
C ASP A 287 13.20 15.68 2.04
N ARG A 288 14.34 16.10 1.56
CA ARG A 288 15.65 15.72 2.09
C ARG A 288 15.92 16.43 3.41
N GLN A 289 16.03 15.67 4.48
CA GLN A 289 16.46 16.20 5.78
C GLN A 289 17.98 16.33 5.87
N ASP A 290 18.41 17.34 6.61
CA ASP A 290 19.81 17.51 6.97
C ASP A 290 20.26 16.38 7.93
N VAL A 291 21.41 15.78 7.62
CA VAL A 291 22.03 14.74 8.46
C VAL A 291 22.21 15.22 9.92
N ASP A 292 22.51 16.49 10.11
CA ASP A 292 22.71 17.08 11.44
C ASP A 292 21.42 17.05 12.27
N ILE A 293 20.27 17.36 11.67
CA ILE A 293 18.99 17.33 12.37
C ILE A 293 18.66 15.89 12.74
N CYS A 294 18.81 14.96 11.81
CA CYS A 294 18.55 13.55 12.08
C CYS A 294 19.43 12.97 13.18
N LEU A 295 20.74 13.30 13.20
CA LEU A 295 21.64 12.82 14.24
C LEU A 295 21.30 13.35 15.63
N ARG A 296 20.82 14.59 15.75
CA ARG A 296 20.36 15.14 17.04
C ARG A 296 19.15 14.36 17.56
N ILE A 297 18.19 14.08 16.69
CA ILE A 297 17.01 13.29 17.01
C ILE A 297 17.41 11.89 17.50
N ILE A 298 18.32 11.23 16.79
CA ILE A 298 18.80 9.88 17.13
C ILE A 298 19.39 9.83 18.54
N TYR A 299 20.11 10.86 19.00
CA TYR A 299 20.70 10.89 20.32
C TYR A 299 19.64 10.79 21.42
N ASP A 300 18.55 11.54 21.29
CA ASP A 300 17.43 11.46 22.22
C ASP A 300 16.74 10.10 22.16
N TRP A 301 16.54 9.56 20.99
CA TRP A 301 15.96 8.22 20.82
C TRP A 301 16.83 7.11 21.44
N PHE A 302 18.15 7.16 21.30
CA PHE A 302 19.06 6.23 21.98
C PHE A 302 18.97 6.34 23.49
N ARG A 303 18.90 7.55 24.03
CA ARG A 303 18.70 7.78 25.48
C ARG A 303 17.36 7.19 25.95
N ASP A 304 16.28 7.48 25.24
CA ASP A 304 14.92 7.15 25.67
C ASP A 304 14.60 5.65 25.50
N LEU A 305 15.16 5.00 24.47
CA LEU A 305 14.92 3.58 24.18
C LEU A 305 16.03 2.65 24.66
N GLY A 306 17.15 3.17 25.10
CA GLY A 306 18.36 2.39 25.39
C GLY A 306 18.42 1.77 26.78
N ASP A 307 17.41 1.92 27.65
CA ASP A 307 17.36 1.39 29.03
C ASP A 307 18.64 1.70 29.83
N GLY A 308 19.21 2.88 29.64
CA GLY A 308 20.45 3.28 30.30
C GLY A 308 21.72 2.62 29.73
N GLN A 309 21.62 1.80 28.71
CA GLN A 309 22.79 1.24 27.99
C GLN A 309 23.37 2.27 27.01
N TYR A 310 22.55 3.17 26.51
CA TYR A 310 22.96 4.25 25.62
C TYR A 310 22.55 5.59 26.19
N GLY A 311 23.31 6.61 25.89
CA GLY A 311 23.00 7.97 26.26
C GLY A 311 23.94 8.96 25.60
N TRP A 312 23.71 10.22 25.85
CA TRP A 312 24.61 11.28 25.39
C TRP A 312 24.84 12.34 26.46
N ASP A 313 25.98 13.02 26.37
CA ASP A 313 26.35 14.12 27.22
C ASP A 313 27.21 15.15 26.47
N THR A 314 27.52 16.25 27.12
CA THR A 314 28.51 17.23 26.68
C THR A 314 29.61 17.30 27.76
N PRO A 315 30.76 16.62 27.54
CA PRO A 315 31.84 16.59 28.52
C PRO A 315 32.36 17.98 28.84
N LYS A 316 32.59 18.26 30.13
CA LYS A 316 33.15 19.53 30.61
C LYS A 316 34.59 19.71 30.04
N GLY A 317 34.85 20.87 29.46
CA GLY A 317 36.19 21.24 28.99
C GLY A 317 36.54 20.91 27.56
N GLN A 318 35.69 20.22 26.83
CA GLN A 318 35.82 20.05 25.39
C GLN A 318 34.78 20.86 24.62
N HIS A 319 35.19 21.55 23.57
CA HIS A 319 34.39 22.47 22.78
C HIS A 319 32.99 21.91 22.43
N HIS A 320 31.98 22.16 23.25
CA HIS A 320 30.53 21.96 23.02
C HIS A 320 30.10 20.78 22.15
N SER A 321 30.93 19.75 21.97
CA SER A 321 30.60 18.57 21.18
C SER A 321 29.84 17.56 22.02
N GLN A 322 28.65 17.23 21.60
CA GLN A 322 27.88 16.12 22.17
C GLN A 322 28.60 14.79 21.92
N ARG A 323 28.58 13.92 22.92
CA ARG A 323 29.15 12.58 22.87
C ARG A 323 28.06 11.57 23.07
N LEU A 324 27.89 10.65 22.11
CA LEU A 324 27.07 9.46 22.25
C LEU A 324 27.89 8.36 22.89
N TRP A 325 27.35 7.67 23.88
CA TRP A 325 28.01 6.59 24.57
C TRP A 325 27.14 5.35 24.75
N LYS A 326 27.82 4.18 24.87
CA LYS A 326 27.28 2.87 25.24
C LYS A 326 27.97 2.41 26.54
N ARG A 327 27.20 1.94 27.51
CA ARG A 327 27.68 1.29 28.73
C ARG A 327 27.81 -0.22 28.54
#